data_b267734dcdc207f97aee9f945aa95007
#
_entry.id   b267734dcdc207f97aee9f945aa95007
#
_cell.length_a   1.000
_cell.length_b   1.000
_cell.length_c   1.000
_cell.angle_alpha   90.00
_cell.angle_beta   90.00
_cell.angle_gamma   90.00
#
_symmetry.space_group_name_H-M   'P 1'
#
loop_
_entity.id
_entity.type
_entity.pdbx_description
1 polymer ?
#
loop_
_entity_poly.entity_id
_entity_poly.type
_entity_poly.pdbx_seq_one_letter_code
_entity_poly.pdbx_strand_id
1 'polypeptide(L)'
;MPPVDPEAQRLAIEEAVSLKGLGNTAFGAKDYDEALKHYSAAVKLLKDTRCPRDALILLNRSATFLALKRFVPALYDATQAAEVDPDNWKAHWRQGVALLSMTKKKFRTQQAVEAFEACSKCDSLPENKKAEVSAELRKARNRFEQQEAEVCPTISLFCSVLFCSVTTDDYPCMF
;
A
#
# COMPACT_ATOMS: atom_id res chain seq x y z
N MET A 1 -4.66 2.66 34.54
CA MET A 1 -3.83 3.61 33.77
C MET A 1 -4.22 5.02 34.18
N PRO A 2 -3.28 5.94 34.43
CA PRO A 2 -3.64 7.31 34.77
C PRO A 2 -4.42 7.98 33.64
N PRO A 3 -5.34 8.90 33.95
CA PRO A 3 -6.07 9.68 32.95
C PRO A 3 -5.06 10.48 32.13
N VAL A 4 -5.32 10.60 30.83
CA VAL A 4 -4.49 11.40 29.93
C VAL A 4 -4.93 12.86 30.06
N ASP A 5 -4.00 13.76 30.26
CA ASP A 5 -4.28 15.19 30.35
C ASP A 5 -4.69 15.74 28.97
N PRO A 6 -5.92 16.28 28.81
CA PRO A 6 -6.40 16.79 27.53
C PRO A 6 -5.57 17.97 26.99
N GLU A 7 -5.01 18.79 27.89
CA GLU A 7 -4.18 19.94 27.50
C GLU A 7 -2.84 19.46 26.95
N ALA A 8 -2.23 18.47 27.59
CA ALA A 8 -1.00 17.84 27.11
C ALA A 8 -1.22 17.19 25.73
N GLN A 9 -2.38 16.58 25.48
CA GLN A 9 -2.72 16.03 24.16
C GLN A 9 -2.85 17.12 23.09
N ARG A 10 -3.50 18.24 23.41
CA ARG A 10 -3.64 19.36 22.47
C ARG A 10 -2.28 19.92 22.08
N LEU A 11 -1.43 20.18 23.05
CA LEU A 11 -0.06 20.66 22.79
C LEU A 11 0.76 19.68 21.95
N ALA A 12 0.63 18.39 22.22
CA ALA A 12 1.30 17.35 21.44
C ALA A 12 0.80 17.30 19.98
N ILE A 13 -0.48 17.51 19.74
CA ILE A 13 -1.03 17.57 18.37
C ILE A 13 -0.48 18.81 17.64
N GLU A 14 -0.45 19.97 18.28
CA GLU A 14 0.09 21.21 17.70
C GLU A 14 1.58 21.05 17.35
N GLU A 15 2.37 20.47 18.26
CA GLU A 15 3.78 20.17 18.00
C GLU A 15 3.98 19.14 16.88
N ALA A 16 3.15 18.09 16.83
CA ALA A 16 3.20 17.10 15.74
C ALA A 16 2.88 17.74 14.37
N VAL A 17 1.96 18.70 14.32
CA VAL A 17 1.66 19.48 13.10
C VAL A 17 2.86 20.34 12.69
N SER A 18 3.55 20.98 13.64
CA SER A 18 4.77 21.74 13.40
C SER A 18 5.88 20.83 12.83
N LEU A 19 6.13 19.71 13.48
CA LEU A 19 7.10 18.70 13.02
C LEU A 19 6.77 18.18 11.61
N LYS A 20 5.49 17.94 11.31
CA LYS A 20 5.03 17.59 9.95
C LYS A 20 5.40 18.68 8.95
N GLY A 21 5.25 19.95 9.31
CA GLY A 21 5.65 21.10 8.47
C GLY A 21 7.13 21.09 8.16
N LEU A 22 7.99 20.91 9.18
CA LEU A 22 9.44 20.80 9.01
C LEU A 22 9.81 19.59 8.11
N GLY A 23 9.17 18.44 8.34
CA GLY A 23 9.35 17.26 7.51
C GLY A 23 8.98 17.51 6.04
N ASN A 24 7.88 18.25 5.78
CA ASN A 24 7.46 18.60 4.42
C ASN A 24 8.50 19.51 3.73
N THR A 25 9.07 20.47 4.45
CA THR A 25 10.12 21.36 3.94
C THR A 25 11.38 20.58 3.59
N ALA A 26 11.85 19.70 4.47
CA ALA A 26 12.99 18.82 4.22
C ALA A 26 12.74 17.86 3.05
N PHE A 27 11.53 17.27 2.96
CA PHE A 27 11.15 16.43 1.83
C PHE A 27 11.17 17.19 0.49
N GLY A 28 10.66 18.42 0.48
CA GLY A 28 10.71 19.30 -0.70
C GLY A 28 12.14 19.65 -1.12
N ALA A 29 13.07 19.80 -0.16
CA ALA A 29 14.50 19.97 -0.40
C ALA A 29 15.21 18.65 -0.81
N LYS A 30 14.49 17.51 -0.86
CA LYS A 30 15.01 16.17 -1.09
C LYS A 30 15.96 15.67 0.00
N ASP A 31 15.99 16.31 1.16
CA ASP A 31 16.66 15.81 2.35
C ASP A 31 15.74 14.79 3.05
N TYR A 32 15.75 13.57 2.50
CA TYR A 32 14.85 12.52 2.97
C TYR A 32 15.21 12.00 4.36
N ASP A 33 16.47 12.06 4.75
CA ASP A 33 16.90 11.63 6.08
C ASP A 33 16.44 12.60 7.15
N GLU A 34 16.52 13.92 6.89
CA GLU A 34 16.01 14.95 7.80
C GLU A 34 14.46 14.93 7.85
N ALA A 35 13.80 14.79 6.70
CA ALA A 35 12.36 14.61 6.65
C ALA A 35 11.90 13.41 7.50
N LEU A 36 12.63 12.30 7.43
CA LEU A 36 12.34 11.09 8.20
C LEU A 36 12.48 11.32 9.71
N LYS A 37 13.48 12.09 10.15
CA LYS A 37 13.63 12.45 11.57
C LYS A 37 12.42 13.22 12.08
N HIS A 38 12.00 14.26 11.36
CA HIS A 38 10.86 15.08 11.75
C HIS A 38 9.55 14.28 11.78
N TYR A 39 9.22 13.50 10.74
CA TYR A 39 8.01 12.68 10.75
C TYR A 39 8.06 11.61 11.84
N SER A 40 9.23 11.01 12.10
CA SER A 40 9.37 9.99 13.15
C SER A 40 9.21 10.59 14.55
N ALA A 41 9.71 11.80 14.78
CA ALA A 41 9.48 12.54 16.00
C ALA A 41 7.99 12.82 16.22
N ALA A 42 7.29 13.29 15.18
CA ALA A 42 5.84 13.53 15.24
C ALA A 42 5.04 12.25 15.57
N VAL A 43 5.32 11.14 14.90
CA VAL A 43 4.64 9.85 15.17
C VAL A 43 4.94 9.35 16.59
N LYS A 44 6.18 9.49 17.06
CA LYS A 44 6.55 9.12 18.43
C LYS A 44 5.83 9.98 19.46
N LEU A 45 5.78 11.28 19.27
CA LEU A 45 5.10 12.23 20.16
C LEU A 45 3.61 11.86 20.31
N LEU A 46 2.89 11.66 19.18
CA LEU A 46 1.48 11.26 19.21
C LEU A 46 1.27 9.92 19.92
N LYS A 47 2.18 8.97 19.74
CA LYS A 47 2.13 7.67 20.41
C LYS A 47 2.36 7.80 21.93
N ASP A 48 3.38 8.53 22.32
CA ASP A 48 3.79 8.70 23.74
C ASP A 48 2.72 9.45 24.54
N THR A 49 2.03 10.40 23.91
CA THR A 49 0.92 11.17 24.49
C THR A 49 -0.45 10.52 24.30
N ARG A 50 -0.49 9.33 23.70
CA ARG A 50 -1.74 8.59 23.39
C ARG A 50 -2.73 9.42 22.55
N CYS A 51 -2.22 10.28 21.72
CA CYS A 51 -3.02 10.96 20.72
C CYS A 51 -3.41 10.05 19.56
N PRO A 52 -4.53 10.36 18.87
CA PRO A 52 -4.89 9.64 17.64
C PRO A 52 -3.74 9.69 16.60
N ARG A 53 -3.58 8.60 15.86
CA ARG A 53 -2.64 8.57 14.73
C ARG A 53 -3.09 9.56 13.65
N ASP A 54 -2.15 10.34 13.11
CA ASP A 54 -2.40 11.22 11.96
C ASP A 54 -2.02 10.48 10.67
N ALA A 55 -3.03 10.18 9.84
CA ALA A 55 -2.85 9.50 8.56
C ALA A 55 -1.91 10.27 7.62
N LEU A 56 -1.93 11.60 7.63
CA LEU A 56 -1.08 12.42 6.76
C LEU A 56 0.39 12.34 7.16
N ILE A 57 0.71 12.31 8.46
CA ILE A 57 2.08 12.14 8.93
C ILE A 57 2.60 10.76 8.53
N LEU A 58 1.80 9.72 8.74
CA LEU A 58 2.14 8.35 8.33
C LEU A 58 2.35 8.25 6.81
N LEU A 59 1.47 8.86 6.02
CA LEU A 59 1.61 8.91 4.58
C LEU A 59 2.89 9.64 4.14
N ASN A 60 3.20 10.80 4.72
CA ASN A 60 4.40 11.54 4.35
C ASN A 60 5.67 10.77 4.73
N ARG A 61 5.67 10.10 5.88
CA ARG A 61 6.78 9.23 6.28
C ARG A 61 6.90 8.01 5.35
N SER A 62 5.79 7.38 4.96
CA SER A 62 5.77 6.31 3.97
C SER A 62 6.36 6.75 2.63
N ALA A 63 6.01 7.96 2.13
CA ALA A 63 6.59 8.51 0.91
C ALA A 63 8.11 8.70 1.03
N THR A 64 8.57 9.16 2.19
CA THR A 64 9.99 9.34 2.48
C THR A 64 10.73 8.00 2.48
N PHE A 65 10.15 6.96 3.08
CA PHE A 65 10.70 5.61 3.02
C PHE A 65 10.75 5.05 1.59
N LEU A 66 9.72 5.31 0.76
CA LEU A 66 9.73 4.91 -0.65
C LEU A 66 10.85 5.61 -1.43
N ALA A 67 11.07 6.91 -1.20
CA ALA A 67 12.16 7.67 -1.82
C ALA A 67 13.54 7.09 -1.44
N LEU A 68 13.70 6.66 -0.19
CA LEU A 68 14.90 5.99 0.33
C LEU A 68 14.97 4.50 -0.04
N LYS A 69 14.03 3.96 -0.83
CA LYS A 69 13.91 2.53 -1.19
C LYS A 69 13.78 1.58 0.02
N ARG A 70 13.28 2.09 1.13
CA ARG A 70 12.98 1.33 2.35
C ARG A 70 11.55 0.83 2.33
N PHE A 71 11.28 -0.22 1.56
CA PHE A 71 9.91 -0.63 1.22
C PHE A 71 9.12 -1.23 2.38
N VAL A 72 9.77 -1.96 3.30
CA VAL A 72 9.08 -2.59 4.44
C VAL A 72 8.48 -1.55 5.39
N PRO A 73 9.24 -0.57 5.91
CA PRO A 73 8.65 0.48 6.75
C PRO A 73 7.67 1.37 5.97
N ALA A 74 7.88 1.59 4.65
CA ALA A 74 6.92 2.30 3.82
C ALA A 74 5.56 1.61 3.77
N LEU A 75 5.55 0.27 3.59
CA LEU A 75 4.33 -0.53 3.60
C LEU A 75 3.64 -0.46 4.96
N TYR A 76 4.41 -0.59 6.05
CA TYR A 76 3.87 -0.52 7.40
C TYR A 76 3.13 0.80 7.67
N ASP A 77 3.77 1.94 7.35
CA ASP A 77 3.15 3.25 7.54
C ASP A 77 1.93 3.46 6.64
N ALA A 78 1.99 3.00 5.39
CA ALA A 78 0.85 3.07 4.47
C ALA A 78 -0.34 2.22 4.96
N THR A 79 -0.08 1.05 5.56
CA THR A 79 -1.12 0.20 6.15
C THR A 79 -1.75 0.88 7.37
N GLN A 80 -0.93 1.43 8.25
CA GLN A 80 -1.42 2.19 9.41
C GLN A 80 -2.25 3.42 9.00
N ALA A 81 -1.86 4.09 7.90
CA ALA A 81 -2.62 5.22 7.37
C ALA A 81 -3.98 4.80 6.79
N ALA A 82 -4.05 3.65 6.09
CA ALA A 82 -5.30 3.09 5.58
C ALA A 82 -6.24 2.60 6.70
N GLU A 83 -5.70 2.18 7.86
CA GLU A 83 -6.51 1.86 9.04
C GLU A 83 -7.15 3.12 9.65
N VAL A 84 -6.46 4.27 9.60
CA VAL A 84 -6.97 5.55 10.13
C VAL A 84 -7.96 6.19 9.15
N ASP A 85 -7.66 6.15 7.86
CA ASP A 85 -8.44 6.75 6.79
C ASP A 85 -8.55 5.76 5.62
N PRO A 86 -9.56 4.87 5.63
CA PRO A 86 -9.71 3.82 4.62
C PRO A 86 -10.01 4.33 3.22
N ASP A 87 -10.58 5.52 3.05
CA ASP A 87 -10.85 6.13 1.74
C ASP A 87 -9.67 6.93 1.18
N ASN A 88 -8.55 6.95 1.86
CA ASN A 88 -7.37 7.67 1.39
C ASN A 88 -6.64 6.89 0.29
N TRP A 89 -6.90 7.26 -0.96
CA TRP A 89 -6.28 6.62 -2.12
C TRP A 89 -4.74 6.58 -2.07
N LYS A 90 -4.09 7.59 -1.44
CA LYS A 90 -2.61 7.63 -1.33
C LYS A 90 -2.07 6.53 -0.43
N ALA A 91 -2.85 6.08 0.57
CA ALA A 91 -2.46 4.97 1.43
C ALA A 91 -2.40 3.67 0.62
N HIS A 92 -3.47 3.34 -0.08
CA HIS A 92 -3.55 2.16 -0.95
C HIS A 92 -2.56 2.20 -2.10
N TRP A 93 -2.37 3.36 -2.71
CA TRP A 93 -1.34 3.58 -3.73
C TRP A 93 0.07 3.22 -3.22
N ARG A 94 0.45 3.75 -2.05
CA ARG A 94 1.77 3.51 -1.46
C ARG A 94 1.95 2.06 -1.01
N GLN A 95 0.89 1.41 -0.51
CA GLN A 95 0.90 -0.03 -0.26
C GLN A 95 1.25 -0.82 -1.53
N GLY A 96 0.53 -0.56 -2.61
CA GLY A 96 0.76 -1.21 -3.91
C GLY A 96 2.18 -1.00 -4.42
N VAL A 97 2.67 0.25 -4.42
CA VAL A 97 4.04 0.59 -4.85
C VAL A 97 5.10 -0.10 -4.00
N ALA A 98 4.94 -0.09 -2.66
CA ALA A 98 5.88 -0.75 -1.76
C ALA A 98 5.92 -2.26 -2.00
N LEU A 99 4.74 -2.89 -2.13
CA LEU A 99 4.60 -4.32 -2.39
C LEU A 99 5.23 -4.71 -3.73
N LEU A 100 4.95 -3.99 -4.82
CA LEU A 100 5.58 -4.24 -6.12
C LEU A 100 7.09 -4.07 -6.08
N SER A 101 7.60 -3.12 -5.30
CA SER A 101 9.04 -2.87 -5.19
C SER A 101 9.79 -3.93 -4.38
N MET A 102 9.09 -4.66 -3.51
CA MET A 102 9.68 -5.77 -2.73
C MET A 102 9.70 -7.11 -3.47
N THR A 103 9.29 -7.15 -4.73
CA THR A 103 8.91 -8.41 -5.34
C THR A 103 10.03 -9.33 -5.75
N LYS A 104 10.08 -10.46 -5.06
CA LYS A 104 10.40 -11.77 -5.67
C LYS A 104 9.39 -12.84 -5.25
N LYS A 105 8.32 -12.51 -4.52
CA LYS A 105 7.35 -13.48 -3.99
C LYS A 105 5.95 -13.22 -4.57
N LYS A 106 5.35 -14.23 -5.19
CA LYS A 106 3.99 -14.23 -5.76
C LYS A 106 2.94 -13.65 -4.81
N PHE A 107 2.96 -14.03 -3.53
CA PHE A 107 2.03 -13.52 -2.52
C PHE A 107 2.03 -11.99 -2.40
N ARG A 108 3.19 -11.34 -2.50
CA ARG A 108 3.26 -9.87 -2.43
C ARG A 108 2.71 -9.20 -3.68
N THR A 109 2.85 -9.84 -4.83
CA THR A 109 2.29 -9.34 -6.09
C THR A 109 0.77 -9.38 -6.06
N GLN A 110 0.17 -10.43 -5.49
CA GLN A 110 -1.27 -10.51 -5.26
C GLN A 110 -1.73 -9.39 -4.32
N GLN A 111 -1.07 -9.20 -3.18
CA GLN A 111 -1.38 -8.10 -2.27
C GLN A 111 -1.25 -6.72 -2.93
N ALA A 112 -0.30 -6.55 -3.87
CA ALA A 112 -0.18 -5.31 -4.62
C ALA A 112 -1.38 -5.08 -5.55
N VAL A 113 -1.90 -6.13 -6.20
CA VAL A 113 -3.14 -6.06 -6.99
C VAL A 113 -4.30 -5.62 -6.11
N GLU A 114 -4.49 -6.25 -4.95
CA GLU A 114 -5.55 -5.92 -4.00
C GLU A 114 -5.45 -4.46 -3.52
N ALA A 115 -4.22 -3.97 -3.24
CA ALA A 115 -4.00 -2.59 -2.83
C ALA A 115 -4.36 -1.57 -3.95
N PHE A 116 -3.98 -1.84 -5.21
CA PHE A 116 -4.36 -0.96 -6.31
C PHE A 116 -5.84 -1.06 -6.66
N GLU A 117 -6.48 -2.20 -6.47
CA GLU A 117 -7.94 -2.33 -6.60
C GLU A 117 -8.67 -1.51 -5.52
N ALA A 118 -8.21 -1.57 -4.27
CA ALA A 118 -8.72 -0.71 -3.21
C ALA A 118 -8.53 0.76 -3.56
N CYS A 119 -7.32 1.15 -4.03
CA CYS A 119 -7.04 2.51 -4.47
C CYS A 119 -8.02 2.99 -5.57
N SER A 120 -8.36 2.12 -6.53
CA SER A 120 -9.28 2.48 -7.62
C SER A 120 -10.72 2.67 -7.18
N LYS A 121 -11.11 2.16 -6.01
CA LYS A 121 -12.44 2.26 -5.43
C LYS A 121 -12.60 3.44 -4.47
N CYS A 122 -11.50 4.11 -4.09
CA CYS A 122 -11.57 5.25 -3.19
C CYS A 122 -12.29 6.44 -3.84
N ASP A 123 -13.27 7.02 -3.16
CA ASP A 123 -13.97 8.23 -3.62
C ASP A 123 -13.04 9.45 -3.63
N SER A 124 -12.02 9.44 -2.76
CA SER A 124 -10.98 10.48 -2.70
C SER A 124 -9.99 10.46 -3.88
N LEU A 125 -10.06 9.47 -4.79
CA LEU A 125 -9.17 9.36 -5.94
C LEU A 125 -9.46 10.42 -7.01
N PRO A 126 -8.54 11.37 -7.28
CA PRO A 126 -8.74 12.39 -8.30
C PRO A 126 -8.83 11.80 -9.71
N GLU A 127 -9.67 12.39 -10.56
CA GLU A 127 -9.88 11.91 -11.95
C GLU A 127 -8.57 11.83 -12.76
N ASN A 128 -7.70 12.83 -12.60
CA ASN A 128 -6.39 12.86 -13.28
C ASN A 128 -5.42 11.76 -12.81
N LYS A 129 -5.72 11.05 -11.73
CA LYS A 129 -4.90 9.94 -11.20
C LYS A 129 -5.46 8.56 -11.58
N LYS A 130 -6.69 8.45 -12.02
CA LYS A 130 -7.32 7.17 -12.37
C LYS A 130 -6.56 6.40 -13.45
N ALA A 131 -6.05 7.10 -14.46
CA ALA A 131 -5.26 6.47 -15.51
C ALA A 131 -3.94 5.89 -14.99
N GLU A 132 -3.25 6.60 -14.08
CA GLU A 132 -2.01 6.16 -13.46
C GLU A 132 -2.25 4.92 -12.58
N VAL A 133 -3.29 4.95 -11.74
CA VAL A 133 -3.70 3.81 -10.91
C VAL A 133 -4.04 2.58 -11.77
N SER A 134 -4.81 2.76 -12.83
CA SER A 134 -5.18 1.67 -13.76
C SER A 134 -3.97 1.07 -14.47
N ALA A 135 -2.97 1.88 -14.81
CA ALA A 135 -1.73 1.41 -15.43
C ALA A 135 -0.91 0.55 -14.47
N GLU A 136 -0.75 0.98 -13.21
CA GLU A 136 -0.02 0.21 -12.20
C GLU A 136 -0.78 -1.06 -11.78
N LEU A 137 -2.10 -1.01 -11.70
CA LEU A 137 -2.93 -2.20 -11.47
C LEU A 137 -2.73 -3.24 -12.58
N ARG A 138 -2.76 -2.83 -13.85
CA ARG A 138 -2.50 -3.72 -14.98
C ARG A 138 -1.09 -4.32 -14.92
N LYS A 139 -0.09 -3.53 -14.58
CA LYS A 139 1.28 -3.98 -14.41
C LYS A 139 1.41 -5.01 -13.28
N ALA A 140 0.71 -4.79 -12.16
CA ALA A 140 0.68 -5.73 -11.05
C ALA A 140 0.01 -7.06 -11.44
N ARG A 141 -1.13 -7.02 -12.16
CA ARG A 141 -1.84 -8.21 -12.66
C ARG A 141 -0.98 -9.02 -13.63
N ASN A 142 -0.39 -8.38 -14.64
CA ASN A 142 0.48 -9.06 -15.60
C ASN A 142 1.65 -9.75 -14.90
N ARG A 143 2.24 -9.12 -13.89
CA ARG A 143 3.33 -9.71 -13.12
C ARG A 143 2.87 -10.89 -12.27
N PHE A 144 1.68 -10.83 -11.70
CA PHE A 144 1.08 -11.93 -10.95
C PHE A 144 0.82 -13.13 -11.86
N GLU A 145 0.23 -12.93 -13.04
CA GLU A 145 -0.03 -13.96 -14.05
C GLU A 145 1.27 -14.61 -14.54
N GLN A 146 2.33 -13.84 -14.79
CA GLN A 146 3.65 -14.36 -15.16
C GLN A 146 4.22 -15.27 -14.05
N GLN A 147 4.09 -14.87 -12.79
CA GLN A 147 4.55 -15.69 -11.66
C GLN A 147 3.68 -16.95 -11.46
N GLU A 148 2.42 -16.93 -11.85
CA GLU A 148 1.58 -18.13 -11.89
C GLU A 148 2.04 -19.12 -12.97
N ALA A 149 2.34 -18.63 -14.16
CA ALA A 149 2.82 -19.44 -15.27
C ALA A 149 4.19 -20.08 -14.98
N GLU A 150 5.08 -19.38 -14.26
CA GLU A 150 6.40 -19.90 -13.87
C GLU A 150 6.32 -21.05 -12.84
N VAL A 151 5.32 -21.00 -11.94
CA VAL A 151 5.18 -22.02 -10.87
C VAL A 151 4.50 -23.29 -11.35
N CYS A 152 3.72 -23.25 -12.44
CA CYS A 152 2.98 -24.40 -12.95
C CYS A 152 3.10 -24.59 -14.48
N PRO A 153 4.32 -24.82 -15.02
CA PRO A 153 4.46 -25.05 -16.45
C PRO A 153 3.75 -26.33 -16.93
N THR A 154 3.53 -27.29 -16.04
CA THR A 154 2.87 -28.57 -16.36
C THR A 154 1.35 -28.50 -16.40
N ILE A 155 0.71 -27.63 -15.63
CA ILE A 155 -0.77 -27.52 -15.60
C ILE A 155 -1.28 -26.73 -16.80
N SER A 156 -0.55 -25.74 -17.29
CA SER A 156 -0.93 -24.97 -18.49
C SER A 156 -0.89 -25.83 -19.76
N LEU A 157 0.05 -26.77 -19.86
CA LEU A 157 0.12 -27.74 -20.96
C LEU A 157 -0.98 -28.79 -20.85
N PHE A 158 -1.36 -29.23 -19.64
CA PHE A 158 -2.43 -30.21 -19.43
C PHE A 158 -3.83 -29.63 -19.70
N CYS A 159 -4.09 -28.37 -19.33
CA CYS A 159 -5.36 -27.71 -19.65
C CYS A 159 -5.54 -27.46 -21.15
N SER A 160 -4.49 -27.05 -21.86
CA SER A 160 -4.57 -26.83 -23.32
C SER A 160 -4.72 -28.17 -24.10
N VAL A 161 -4.19 -29.26 -23.57
CA VAL A 161 -4.32 -30.58 -24.20
C VAL A 161 -5.66 -31.27 -23.86
N LEU A 162 -6.18 -31.08 -22.63
CA LEU A 162 -7.49 -31.65 -22.23
C LEU A 162 -8.68 -30.85 -22.80
N PHE A 163 -8.56 -29.57 -23.08
CA PHE A 163 -9.64 -28.77 -23.67
C PHE A 163 -9.74 -28.93 -25.19
N CYS A 164 -8.73 -29.52 -25.84
CA CYS A 164 -8.75 -29.82 -27.29
C CYS A 164 -9.22 -31.23 -27.64
N SER A 165 -9.51 -32.11 -26.67
CA SER A 165 -9.87 -33.49 -26.91
C SER A 165 -11.22 -33.93 -26.35
N VAL A 166 -12.08 -33.00 -25.91
CA VAL A 166 -13.49 -33.29 -25.61
C VAL A 166 -14.36 -32.64 -26.67
N THR A 167 -14.26 -33.17 -27.90
CA THR A 167 -15.37 -33.10 -28.85
C THR A 167 -16.34 -34.24 -28.49
N THR A 168 -17.56 -33.82 -28.13
CA THR A 168 -18.84 -34.51 -28.33
C THR A 168 -18.74 -36.01 -28.61
N ASP A 169 -19.33 -36.75 -27.78
CA ASP A 169 -20.19 -37.88 -27.91
C ASP A 169 -19.89 -38.95 -26.84
N ASP A 170 -21.00 -39.45 -26.29
CA ASP A 170 -21.12 -40.62 -25.43
C ASP A 170 -20.90 -40.44 -23.90
N TYR A 171 -21.98 -39.97 -23.24
CA TYR A 171 -22.43 -40.63 -22.02
C TYR A 171 -23.95 -40.79 -22.01
N PRO A 172 -24.46 -42.02 -22.08
CA PRO A 172 -25.87 -42.31 -21.82
C PRO A 172 -26.12 -42.16 -20.30
N CYS A 173 -27.21 -41.51 -19.98
CA CYS A 173 -27.82 -41.50 -18.65
C CYS A 173 -28.02 -42.93 -18.13
N MET A 174 -27.48 -43.22 -16.93
CA MET A 174 -28.03 -44.30 -16.11
C MET A 174 -27.93 -43.92 -14.62
N PHE A 175 -29.15 -43.77 -14.06
CA PHE A 175 -29.56 -43.79 -12.65
C PHE A 175 -29.03 -42.72 -11.71
#